data_06b9c6f35dc8c1a66542b1b9af5aac6b
#
_entry.id   06b9c6f35dc8c1a66542b1b9af5aac6b
#
_cell.length_a   1.000
_cell.length_b   1.000
_cell.length_c   1.000
_cell.angle_alpha   90.00
_cell.angle_beta   90.00
_cell.angle_gamma   90.00
#
_symmetry.space_group_name_H-M   'P 1'
#
loop_
_entity.id
_entity.type
_entity.pdbx_description
1 polymer ?
#
loop_
_entity_poly.entity_id
_entity_poly.type
_entity_poly.pdbx_seq_one_letter_code
_entity_poly.pdbx_strand_id
1 'polypeptide(L)'
;MARGEPRLREIPGSFGSLALPKLGPLITFLPLFYLLSAIRVAPPPMNSRPDTFREYRPLDANSVIGFVSQLEPVTEALGGSPDSWQAREVGDGNLNLVFIVTGAKGAVIVKQALPYIRCVGESWALPLERAYFENEALTEEAKFVPHLLPKRYHYDSTLAAIVMEFLSPHVILRKGFIQGIRYPRLAADIAEFMAQTLFKTSDLYVGAAAKRRRMEIFCRNTELCRITEELVFTDPYRIAKLNRWTTPQLDDLALAFRQDAPLKTIAQRLKLKFLTSAEALIHGDLHSSSIMATPEDTRVIDPEFAFYGPMGFDIGAVIGNLLLAFFSQEGHESSPGIRKEYWNWLLQTVEETWNRFEQRFLELWQEQASGDAYHASLFEDPRSCEALATEKRNYLQRLFHDSVGFAGVKMIRRILGLAHVEDLEAIKDPDLRARCERKSLRLGRLLVLESESFSKITEVTAAARQEYSRHES
;
A
#
# COMPACT_ATOMS: atom_id res chain seq x y z
N MET A 1 47.61 -44.86 22.26
CA MET A 1 47.95 -44.39 23.62
C MET A 1 47.09 -43.13 23.85
N ALA A 2 46.06 -43.32 24.61
CA ALA A 2 45.66 -42.71 25.87
C ALA A 2 45.40 -41.19 25.80
N ARG A 3 44.13 -40.76 25.68
CA ARG A 3 43.07 -40.45 26.69
C ARG A 3 43.45 -39.28 27.60
N GLY A 4 42.62 -38.28 27.68
CA GLY A 4 42.53 -37.25 28.71
C GLY A 4 41.24 -36.45 28.60
N GLU A 5 40.19 -36.85 29.30
CA GLU A 5 38.99 -36.04 29.59
C GLU A 5 39.25 -35.09 30.77
N PRO A 6 38.67 -33.91 30.87
CA PRO A 6 38.64 -33.14 32.10
C PRO A 6 37.31 -33.30 32.85
N ARG A 7 37.45 -33.52 34.15
CA ARG A 7 36.42 -33.77 35.19
C ARG A 7 35.64 -32.48 35.51
N LEU A 8 34.32 -32.67 35.72
CA LEU A 8 33.41 -31.74 36.38
C LEU A 8 33.77 -31.57 37.86
N ARG A 9 33.77 -30.35 38.38
CA ARG A 9 33.83 -30.00 39.80
C ARG A 9 32.41 -29.82 40.35
N GLU A 10 32.06 -30.56 41.36
CA GLU A 10 30.88 -30.41 42.21
C GLU A 10 31.05 -29.24 43.20
N ILE A 11 30.00 -28.46 43.39
CA ILE A 11 29.87 -27.47 44.48
C ILE A 11 28.65 -27.88 45.33
N PRO A 12 28.82 -28.05 46.65
CA PRO A 12 27.69 -28.40 47.55
C PRO A 12 27.06 -27.09 48.08
N GLY A 13 25.72 -27.04 48.08
CA GLY A 13 24.94 -25.97 48.69
C GLY A 13 23.58 -26.46 49.11
N SER A 14 23.37 -26.53 50.44
CA SER A 14 22.22 -27.00 51.18
C SER A 14 20.95 -26.25 50.90
N PHE A 15 19.84 -26.95 50.66
CA PHE A 15 18.48 -26.43 50.63
C PHE A 15 17.81 -26.52 51.99
N GLY A 16 17.45 -25.38 52.57
CA GLY A 16 16.56 -25.26 53.69
C GLY A 16 15.10 -25.33 53.20
N SER A 17 14.37 -26.20 53.88
CA SER A 17 12.92 -26.42 53.72
C SER A 17 12.13 -25.22 54.24
N LEU A 18 11.24 -24.66 53.42
CA LEU A 18 10.18 -23.75 53.83
C LEU A 18 8.81 -24.31 53.46
N ALA A 19 7.98 -24.42 54.50
CA ALA A 19 6.65 -25.04 54.48
C ALA A 19 5.63 -24.15 53.72
N LEU A 20 4.74 -24.82 52.98
CA LEU A 20 3.58 -24.20 52.29
C LEU A 20 2.44 -23.93 53.31
N PRO A 21 1.76 -22.77 53.24
CA PRO A 21 0.51 -22.56 53.95
C PRO A 21 -0.71 -23.06 53.14
N LYS A 22 -1.72 -23.51 53.89
CA LYS A 22 -2.95 -24.19 53.47
C LYS A 22 -3.85 -23.31 52.61
N LEU A 23 -4.44 -23.93 51.58
CA LEU A 23 -5.49 -23.43 50.69
C LEU A 23 -6.80 -23.12 51.46
N GLY A 24 -7.34 -21.92 51.27
CA GLY A 24 -8.73 -21.52 51.54
C GLY A 24 -9.54 -21.49 50.24
N PRO A 25 -10.88 -21.40 50.26
CA PRO A 25 -11.76 -21.90 49.22
C PRO A 25 -11.82 -21.06 47.91
N LEU A 26 -12.10 -21.79 46.84
CA LEU A 26 -12.32 -21.33 45.46
C LEU A 26 -13.17 -20.06 45.37
N ILE A 27 -12.60 -19.02 44.77
CA ILE A 27 -13.34 -17.91 44.18
C ILE A 27 -13.27 -18.11 42.65
N THR A 28 -14.45 -18.31 42.08
CA THR A 28 -14.69 -18.43 40.63
C THR A 28 -14.24 -17.17 39.92
N PHE A 29 -13.18 -17.24 39.14
CA PHE A 29 -12.78 -16.16 38.22
C PHE A 29 -13.69 -16.19 36.99
N LEU A 30 -14.63 -15.26 36.91
CA LEU A 30 -15.23 -14.80 35.65
C LEU A 30 -14.17 -13.99 34.86
N PRO A 31 -14.10 -14.13 33.55
CA PRO A 31 -13.07 -13.47 32.77
C PRO A 31 -13.37 -11.97 32.66
N LEU A 32 -12.48 -11.16 33.24
CA LEU A 32 -12.46 -9.69 33.17
C LEU A 32 -11.93 -9.21 31.80
N PHE A 33 -12.57 -9.63 30.72
CA PHE A 33 -12.14 -9.27 29.35
C PHE A 33 -13.11 -8.34 28.62
N TYR A 34 -14.04 -7.67 29.34
CA TYR A 34 -15.07 -6.82 28.70
C TYR A 34 -15.11 -5.37 29.20
N LEU A 35 -14.06 -4.84 29.83
CA LEU A 35 -14.13 -3.46 30.37
C LEU A 35 -12.93 -2.55 30.00
N LEU A 36 -12.24 -2.79 28.90
CA LEU A 36 -11.16 -1.91 28.43
C LEU A 36 -11.43 -1.27 27.04
N SER A 37 -12.68 -1.20 26.60
CA SER A 37 -13.02 -0.57 25.31
C SER A 37 -13.58 0.86 25.41
N ALA A 38 -13.40 1.57 26.53
CA ALA A 38 -13.98 2.91 26.70
C ALA A 38 -13.09 3.93 27.41
N ILE A 39 -11.77 3.88 27.22
CA ILE A 39 -10.95 5.06 27.53
C ILE A 39 -10.58 5.70 26.20
N ARG A 40 -11.46 6.57 25.70
CA ARG A 40 -11.10 7.59 24.71
C ARG A 40 -10.23 8.61 25.43
N VAL A 41 -8.91 8.52 25.28
CA VAL A 41 -8.02 9.63 25.56
C VAL A 41 -8.30 10.67 24.48
N ALA A 42 -8.99 11.74 24.82
CA ALA A 42 -9.12 12.88 23.92
C ALA A 42 -7.71 13.42 23.60
N PRO A 43 -7.40 13.73 22.34
CA PRO A 43 -6.14 14.38 22.01
C PRO A 43 -6.05 15.74 22.73
N PRO A 44 -4.83 16.18 23.12
CA PRO A 44 -4.67 17.49 23.74
C PRO A 44 -5.16 18.59 22.79
N PRO A 45 -5.75 19.68 23.29
CA PRO A 45 -6.26 20.74 22.45
C PRO A 45 -5.09 21.37 21.68
N MET A 46 -5.20 21.37 20.34
CA MET A 46 -4.30 22.14 19.48
C MET A 46 -4.45 23.63 19.81
N ASN A 47 -3.32 24.30 20.05
CA ASN A 47 -3.28 25.76 20.13
C ASN A 47 -3.74 26.36 18.79
N SER A 48 -5.02 26.65 18.69
CA SER A 48 -5.63 27.35 17.57
C SER A 48 -5.33 28.85 17.69
N ARG A 49 -4.59 29.40 16.74
CA ARG A 49 -4.73 30.83 16.42
C ARG A 49 -6.12 31.04 15.83
N PRO A 50 -6.85 32.10 16.20
CA PRO A 50 -8.18 32.34 15.68
C PRO A 50 -8.09 32.87 14.25
N ASP A 51 -8.28 31.99 13.26
CA ASP A 51 -8.67 32.40 11.92
C ASP A 51 -10.18 32.23 11.77
N THR A 52 -10.80 33.30 11.32
CA THR A 52 -12.23 33.54 11.19
C THR A 52 -12.99 32.36 10.62
N PHE A 53 -13.86 31.78 11.45
CA PHE A 53 -15.05 30.97 11.23
C PHE A 53 -15.32 30.46 9.79
N ARG A 54 -14.57 29.47 9.32
CA ARG A 54 -15.04 28.55 8.30
C ARG A 54 -15.20 27.18 8.97
N GLU A 55 -16.45 26.73 9.14
CA GLU A 55 -16.71 25.36 9.58
C GLU A 55 -16.59 24.40 8.40
N TYR A 56 -16.14 23.16 8.67
CA TYR A 56 -16.21 22.07 7.68
C TYR A 56 -17.64 21.91 7.18
N ARG A 57 -17.77 21.80 5.86
CA ARG A 57 -19.02 21.44 5.18
C ARG A 57 -18.72 20.58 3.96
N PRO A 58 -19.53 19.55 3.66
CA PRO A 58 -19.45 18.87 2.37
C PRO A 58 -19.70 19.88 1.25
N LEU A 59 -18.88 19.78 0.19
CA LEU A 59 -19.07 20.55 -1.03
C LEU A 59 -20.11 19.85 -1.93
N ASP A 60 -20.77 20.64 -2.75
CA ASP A 60 -21.61 20.20 -3.86
C ASP A 60 -21.19 20.91 -5.16
N ALA A 61 -21.85 20.59 -6.27
CA ALA A 61 -21.50 21.16 -7.58
C ALA A 61 -21.56 22.71 -7.64
N ASN A 62 -22.38 23.35 -6.80
CA ASN A 62 -22.49 24.81 -6.78
C ASN A 62 -21.43 25.42 -5.83
N SER A 63 -21.32 24.88 -4.64
CA SER A 63 -20.40 25.40 -3.61
C SER A 63 -18.93 25.16 -3.96
N VAL A 64 -18.59 24.11 -4.74
CA VAL A 64 -17.23 23.87 -5.21
C VAL A 64 -16.76 24.96 -6.18
N ILE A 65 -17.63 25.48 -7.06
CA ILE A 65 -17.31 26.59 -7.95
C ILE A 65 -17.00 27.84 -7.12
N GLY A 66 -17.86 28.16 -6.15
CA GLY A 66 -17.64 29.29 -5.24
C GLY A 66 -16.33 29.17 -4.42
N PHE A 67 -15.93 27.95 -4.05
CA PHE A 67 -14.66 27.69 -3.37
C PHE A 67 -13.47 27.96 -4.30
N VAL A 68 -13.44 27.33 -5.49
CA VAL A 68 -12.27 27.43 -6.37
C VAL A 68 -12.15 28.81 -7.04
N SER A 69 -13.23 29.57 -7.16
CA SER A 69 -13.19 30.93 -7.73
C SER A 69 -12.38 31.94 -6.90
N GLN A 70 -12.12 31.61 -5.63
CA GLN A 70 -11.30 32.43 -4.73
C GLN A 70 -9.80 32.11 -4.81
N LEU A 71 -9.40 31.12 -5.60
CA LEU A 71 -8.03 30.60 -5.70
C LEU A 71 -7.38 31.04 -6.99
N GLU A 72 -6.50 32.05 -6.94
CA GLU A 72 -5.84 32.63 -8.12
C GLU A 72 -5.17 31.58 -9.03
N PRO A 73 -4.35 30.62 -8.53
CA PRO A 73 -3.73 29.59 -9.39
C PRO A 73 -4.75 28.69 -10.11
N VAL A 74 -5.94 28.52 -9.50
CA VAL A 74 -7.02 27.69 -10.05
C VAL A 74 -7.82 28.47 -11.08
N THR A 75 -8.09 29.76 -10.84
CA THR A 75 -8.78 30.63 -11.80
C THR A 75 -7.97 30.80 -13.07
N GLU A 76 -6.64 30.89 -12.97
CA GLU A 76 -5.73 30.92 -14.13
C GLU A 76 -5.79 29.60 -14.93
N ALA A 77 -5.82 28.46 -14.25
CA ALA A 77 -5.89 27.15 -14.89
C ALA A 77 -7.24 26.89 -15.58
N LEU A 78 -8.34 27.33 -14.97
CA LEU A 78 -9.69 27.19 -15.51
C LEU A 78 -9.97 28.20 -16.64
N GLY A 79 -9.57 29.44 -16.46
CA GLY A 79 -9.87 30.56 -17.39
C GLY A 79 -11.37 30.84 -17.49
N GLY A 80 -11.69 31.99 -18.09
CA GLY A 80 -13.08 32.46 -18.19
C GLY A 80 -13.63 33.03 -16.89
N SER A 81 -14.94 33.35 -16.87
CA SER A 81 -15.65 33.80 -15.67
C SER A 81 -16.12 32.58 -14.85
N PRO A 82 -16.09 32.66 -13.50
CA PRO A 82 -16.67 31.62 -12.65
C PRO A 82 -18.13 31.24 -12.98
N ASP A 83 -18.91 32.19 -13.47
CA ASP A 83 -20.30 31.95 -13.89
C ASP A 83 -20.42 31.02 -15.11
N SER A 84 -19.34 30.87 -15.87
CA SER A 84 -19.27 29.97 -17.04
C SER A 84 -18.72 28.58 -16.71
N TRP A 85 -18.23 28.38 -15.50
CA TRP A 85 -17.62 27.10 -15.11
C TRP A 85 -18.70 26.05 -14.85
N GLN A 86 -18.33 24.81 -15.10
CA GLN A 86 -19.19 23.65 -14.82
C GLN A 86 -18.51 22.71 -13.83
N ALA A 87 -19.24 22.26 -12.84
CA ALA A 87 -18.77 21.27 -11.90
C ALA A 87 -19.62 20.00 -11.97
N ARG A 88 -18.95 18.85 -11.95
CA ARG A 88 -19.62 17.56 -11.84
C ARG A 88 -18.90 16.68 -10.83
N GLU A 89 -19.65 15.96 -10.05
CA GLU A 89 -19.12 14.95 -9.13
C GLU A 89 -18.70 13.69 -9.90
N VAL A 90 -17.57 13.10 -9.51
CA VAL A 90 -17.09 11.79 -9.97
C VAL A 90 -17.61 10.74 -8.98
N GLY A 91 -18.54 9.89 -9.42
CA GLY A 91 -19.23 8.94 -8.55
C GLY A 91 -18.40 7.77 -8.01
N ASP A 92 -17.21 7.55 -8.53
CA ASP A 92 -16.38 6.36 -8.25
C ASP A 92 -15.53 6.47 -6.95
N GLY A 93 -15.63 7.57 -6.19
CA GLY A 93 -14.86 7.77 -4.96
C GLY A 93 -15.40 6.95 -3.78
N ASN A 94 -14.64 5.96 -3.30
CA ASN A 94 -15.01 5.12 -2.16
C ASN A 94 -14.95 5.85 -0.81
N LEU A 95 -14.03 6.82 -0.66
CA LEU A 95 -13.73 7.48 0.61
C LEU A 95 -14.00 8.98 0.59
N ASN A 96 -13.89 9.64 -0.58
CA ASN A 96 -13.86 11.09 -0.73
C ASN A 96 -14.94 11.58 -1.70
N LEU A 97 -15.34 12.85 -1.57
CA LEU A 97 -16.01 13.57 -2.65
C LEU A 97 -14.95 14.03 -3.66
N VAL A 98 -15.22 13.82 -4.93
CA VAL A 98 -14.32 14.24 -6.02
C VAL A 98 -15.16 15.00 -7.06
N PHE A 99 -14.78 16.24 -7.34
CA PHE A 99 -15.41 17.07 -8.35
C PHE A 99 -14.41 17.38 -9.47
N ILE A 100 -14.89 17.36 -10.71
CA ILE A 100 -14.21 17.95 -11.84
C ILE A 100 -14.86 19.32 -12.07
N VAL A 101 -14.05 20.39 -11.98
CA VAL A 101 -14.47 21.75 -12.34
C VAL A 101 -13.80 22.10 -13.65
N THR A 102 -14.63 22.48 -14.66
CA THR A 102 -14.19 22.76 -16.02
C THR A 102 -14.44 24.22 -16.33
N GLY A 103 -13.42 24.90 -16.82
CA GLY A 103 -13.47 26.28 -17.33
C GLY A 103 -13.12 26.36 -18.81
N ALA A 104 -12.93 27.58 -19.32
CA ALA A 104 -12.66 27.81 -20.72
C ALA A 104 -11.29 27.35 -21.23
N LYS A 105 -10.27 27.26 -20.34
CA LYS A 105 -8.89 26.85 -20.66
C LYS A 105 -8.58 25.41 -20.27
N GLY A 106 -9.24 24.88 -19.25
CA GLY A 106 -8.91 23.59 -18.72
C GLY A 106 -9.85 23.13 -17.61
N ALA A 107 -9.42 22.12 -16.87
CA ALA A 107 -10.18 21.58 -15.73
C ALA A 107 -9.27 21.29 -14.54
N VAL A 108 -9.85 21.26 -13.35
CA VAL A 108 -9.20 20.86 -12.11
C VAL A 108 -10.02 19.81 -11.38
N ILE A 109 -9.34 19.04 -10.51
CA ILE A 109 -9.97 18.14 -9.54
C ILE A 109 -10.04 18.86 -8.20
N VAL A 110 -11.18 18.76 -7.53
CA VAL A 110 -11.34 19.07 -6.11
C VAL A 110 -11.68 17.77 -5.38
N LYS A 111 -10.76 17.30 -4.55
CA LYS A 111 -10.93 16.09 -3.72
C LYS A 111 -11.15 16.53 -2.28
N GLN A 112 -12.28 16.18 -1.69
CA GLN A 112 -12.63 16.52 -0.31
C GLN A 112 -12.82 15.28 0.53
N ALA A 113 -12.18 15.22 1.69
CA ALA A 113 -12.38 14.16 2.67
C ALA A 113 -13.77 14.27 3.32
N LEU A 114 -14.42 13.14 3.50
CA LEU A 114 -15.66 13.01 4.30
C LEU A 114 -15.35 12.47 5.69
N PRO A 115 -16.16 12.79 6.73
CA PRO A 115 -15.92 12.29 8.09
C PRO A 115 -16.30 10.81 8.27
N TYR A 116 -16.47 10.06 7.19
CA TYR A 116 -16.83 8.63 7.17
C TYR A 116 -16.40 7.96 5.85
N ILE A 117 -16.43 6.63 5.83
CA ILE A 117 -16.21 5.85 4.59
C ILE A 117 -17.48 5.90 3.74
N ARG A 118 -17.43 6.53 2.57
CA ARG A 118 -18.59 6.77 1.71
C ARG A 118 -19.32 5.47 1.31
N CYS A 119 -18.60 4.43 0.94
CA CYS A 119 -19.20 3.15 0.51
C CYS A 119 -19.79 2.32 1.65
N VAL A 120 -19.45 2.62 2.92
CA VAL A 120 -19.98 1.93 4.12
C VAL A 120 -21.00 2.80 4.86
N GLY A 121 -20.91 4.13 4.72
CA GLY A 121 -21.78 5.12 5.36
C GLY A 121 -21.24 5.61 6.71
N GLU A 122 -22.05 6.41 7.42
CA GLU A 122 -21.67 7.09 8.67
C GLU A 122 -21.30 6.17 9.83
N SER A 123 -21.62 4.87 9.73
CA SER A 123 -21.26 3.87 10.74
C SER A 123 -19.75 3.62 10.84
N TRP A 124 -18.96 4.04 9.84
CA TRP A 124 -17.50 3.96 9.86
C TRP A 124 -16.91 5.36 9.76
N ALA A 125 -16.74 6.01 10.91
CA ALA A 125 -16.14 7.34 10.99
C ALA A 125 -14.67 7.32 10.56
N LEU A 126 -14.27 8.36 9.80
CA LEU A 126 -12.88 8.62 9.41
C LEU A 126 -12.49 10.07 9.73
N PRO A 127 -11.24 10.33 10.18
CA PRO A 127 -10.78 11.67 10.40
C PRO A 127 -10.62 12.44 9.08
N LEU A 128 -11.01 13.71 9.08
CA LEU A 128 -10.79 14.62 7.94
C LEU A 128 -9.28 14.87 7.69
N GLU A 129 -8.46 14.67 8.72
CA GLU A 129 -7.01 14.86 8.68
C GLU A 129 -6.30 13.98 7.63
N ARG A 130 -6.96 12.91 7.11
CA ARG A 130 -6.39 12.11 6.02
C ARG A 130 -6.09 12.93 4.75
N ALA A 131 -6.85 14.00 4.47
CA ALA A 131 -6.55 14.92 3.39
C ALA A 131 -5.25 15.71 3.64
N TYR A 132 -4.89 15.99 4.90
CA TYR A 132 -3.61 16.56 5.25
C TYR A 132 -2.46 15.60 4.94
N PHE A 133 -2.58 14.32 5.31
CA PHE A 133 -1.53 13.34 5.02
C PHE A 133 -1.34 13.13 3.51
N GLU A 134 -2.42 13.10 2.73
CA GLU A 134 -2.35 13.06 1.27
C GLU A 134 -1.63 14.31 0.72
N ASN A 135 -2.00 15.50 1.19
CA ASN A 135 -1.35 16.75 0.80
C ASN A 135 0.15 16.77 1.13
N GLU A 136 0.53 16.29 2.31
CA GLU A 136 1.93 16.23 2.74
C GLU A 136 2.72 15.18 1.94
N ALA A 137 2.12 14.02 1.65
CA ALA A 137 2.75 12.99 0.82
C ALA A 137 3.00 13.52 -0.60
N LEU A 138 1.98 14.07 -1.27
CA LEU A 138 2.14 14.70 -2.59
C LEU A 138 3.19 15.82 -2.58
N THR A 139 3.31 16.57 -1.48
CA THR A 139 4.30 17.63 -1.33
C THR A 139 5.73 17.07 -1.23
N GLU A 140 5.92 15.99 -0.48
CA GLU A 140 7.23 15.34 -0.36
C GLU A 140 7.63 14.65 -1.66
N GLU A 141 6.75 13.88 -2.26
CA GLU A 141 7.00 13.16 -3.51
C GLU A 141 7.31 14.09 -4.68
N ALA A 142 6.59 15.24 -4.77
CA ALA A 142 6.80 16.23 -5.82
C ALA A 142 8.19 16.90 -5.80
N LYS A 143 8.94 16.80 -4.70
CA LYS A 143 10.33 17.26 -4.66
C LYS A 143 11.25 16.42 -5.54
N PHE A 144 10.88 15.17 -5.80
CA PHE A 144 11.73 14.19 -6.47
C PHE A 144 11.18 13.77 -7.84
N VAL A 145 9.86 13.62 -7.95
CA VAL A 145 9.19 13.10 -9.15
C VAL A 145 7.94 13.93 -9.55
N PRO A 146 8.07 15.28 -9.68
CA PRO A 146 6.92 16.14 -9.96
C PRO A 146 6.21 15.81 -11.29
N HIS A 147 6.93 15.19 -12.23
CA HIS A 147 6.41 14.79 -13.53
C HIS A 147 5.59 13.48 -13.48
N LEU A 148 5.64 12.75 -12.38
CA LEU A 148 4.86 11.50 -12.16
C LEU A 148 3.66 11.73 -11.23
N LEU A 149 3.36 12.99 -10.89
CA LEU A 149 2.27 13.37 -9.98
C LEU A 149 1.36 14.41 -10.63
N PRO A 150 0.09 14.51 -10.24
CA PRO A 150 -0.73 15.65 -10.61
C PRO A 150 -0.18 16.94 -9.98
N LYS A 151 -0.19 18.05 -10.73
CA LYS A 151 0.14 19.36 -10.18
C LYS A 151 -0.88 19.69 -9.09
N ARG A 152 -0.41 19.99 -7.88
CA ARG A 152 -1.24 20.47 -6.79
C ARG A 152 -1.34 21.99 -6.85
N TYR A 153 -2.55 22.54 -6.77
CA TYR A 153 -2.83 23.97 -6.78
C TYR A 153 -3.06 24.53 -5.38
N HIS A 154 -3.85 23.82 -4.56
CA HIS A 154 -4.25 24.33 -3.25
C HIS A 154 -4.61 23.18 -2.27
N TYR A 155 -4.47 23.44 -0.98
CA TYR A 155 -5.00 22.63 0.11
C TYR A 155 -5.72 23.52 1.12
N ASP A 156 -6.97 23.23 1.43
CA ASP A 156 -7.75 23.88 2.47
C ASP A 156 -7.94 22.92 3.66
N SER A 157 -7.32 23.25 4.79
CA SER A 157 -7.36 22.42 6.00
C SER A 157 -8.74 22.41 6.68
N THR A 158 -9.52 23.48 6.54
CA THR A 158 -10.86 23.59 7.13
C THR A 158 -11.86 22.73 6.38
N LEU A 159 -11.83 22.80 5.04
CA LEU A 159 -12.69 21.99 4.18
C LEU A 159 -12.13 20.57 3.97
N ALA A 160 -10.91 20.30 4.43
CA ALA A 160 -10.18 19.07 4.16
C ALA A 160 -10.20 18.74 2.65
N ALA A 161 -9.89 19.75 1.82
CA ALA A 161 -10.00 19.70 0.36
C ALA A 161 -8.66 19.97 -0.31
N ILE A 162 -8.30 19.16 -1.30
CA ILE A 162 -7.13 19.32 -2.16
C ILE A 162 -7.61 19.70 -3.56
N VAL A 163 -7.03 20.75 -4.15
CA VAL A 163 -7.27 21.12 -5.55
C VAL A 163 -6.02 20.78 -6.37
N MET A 164 -6.22 19.97 -7.40
CA MET A 164 -5.13 19.46 -8.22
C MET A 164 -5.50 19.40 -9.70
N GLU A 165 -4.51 19.14 -10.53
CA GLU A 165 -4.64 18.97 -11.97
C GLU A 165 -5.66 17.88 -12.32
N PHE A 166 -6.50 18.17 -13.32
CA PHE A 166 -7.33 17.14 -13.95
C PHE A 166 -6.51 16.43 -15.02
N LEU A 167 -6.18 15.18 -14.76
CA LEU A 167 -5.40 14.35 -15.68
C LEU A 167 -6.27 13.88 -16.84
N SER A 168 -6.06 14.44 -18.01
CA SER A 168 -6.75 14.09 -19.26
C SER A 168 -5.75 14.06 -20.41
N PRO A 169 -5.75 13.05 -21.29
CA PRO A 169 -6.71 11.96 -21.46
C PRO A 169 -6.40 10.69 -20.65
N HIS A 170 -5.70 10.79 -19.54
CA HIS A 170 -5.35 9.62 -18.70
C HIS A 170 -6.58 8.84 -18.25
N VAL A 171 -6.42 7.53 -18.15
CA VAL A 171 -7.41 6.62 -17.58
C VAL A 171 -6.86 5.92 -16.35
N ILE A 172 -7.71 5.54 -15.42
CA ILE A 172 -7.32 4.68 -14.31
C ILE A 172 -6.72 3.39 -14.88
N LEU A 173 -5.50 3.05 -14.46
CA LEU A 173 -4.71 1.96 -15.01
C LEU A 173 -5.47 0.62 -14.98
N ARG A 174 -6.22 0.37 -13.93
CA ARG A 174 -7.07 -0.83 -13.80
C ARG A 174 -8.08 -0.95 -14.93
N LYS A 175 -8.78 0.13 -15.26
CA LYS A 175 -9.73 0.17 -16.38
C LYS A 175 -9.04 -0.13 -17.71
N GLY A 176 -7.84 0.40 -17.89
CA GLY A 176 -7.01 0.10 -19.05
C GLY A 176 -6.59 -1.36 -19.14
N PHE A 177 -6.26 -2.01 -18.01
CA PHE A 177 -5.93 -3.43 -17.99
C PHE A 177 -7.13 -4.32 -18.38
N ILE A 178 -8.31 -4.00 -17.88
CA ILE A 178 -9.56 -4.68 -18.27
C ILE A 178 -9.82 -4.53 -19.78
N GLN A 179 -9.55 -3.36 -20.34
CA GLN A 179 -9.69 -3.09 -21.77
C GLN A 179 -8.57 -3.70 -22.64
N GLY A 180 -7.50 -4.21 -22.04
CA GLY A 180 -6.37 -4.79 -22.77
C GLY A 180 -5.43 -3.73 -23.37
N ILE A 181 -5.38 -2.51 -22.79
CA ILE A 181 -4.51 -1.43 -23.23
C ILE A 181 -3.09 -1.66 -22.71
N ARG A 182 -2.08 -1.56 -23.60
CA ARG A 182 -0.67 -1.60 -23.22
C ARG A 182 -0.15 -0.19 -22.95
N TYR A 183 0.66 -0.09 -21.91
CA TYR A 183 1.30 1.15 -21.47
C TYR A 183 2.83 0.99 -21.49
N PRO A 184 3.50 1.32 -22.61
CA PRO A 184 4.93 1.02 -22.80
C PRO A 184 5.86 1.66 -21.76
N ARG A 185 5.45 2.80 -21.19
CA ARG A 185 6.24 3.51 -20.17
C ARG A 185 6.00 3.06 -18.75
N LEU A 186 4.91 2.32 -18.49
CA LEU A 186 4.43 2.01 -17.14
C LEU A 186 5.53 1.44 -16.23
N ALA A 187 6.25 0.41 -16.68
CA ALA A 187 7.29 -0.22 -15.85
C ALA A 187 8.41 0.76 -15.50
N ALA A 188 8.84 1.60 -16.46
CA ALA A 188 9.89 2.59 -16.23
C ALA A 188 9.44 3.70 -15.29
N ASP A 189 8.24 4.26 -15.51
CA ASP A 189 7.72 5.39 -14.75
C ASP A 189 7.42 4.99 -13.30
N ILE A 190 6.81 3.82 -13.07
CA ILE A 190 6.51 3.32 -11.71
C ILE A 190 7.79 2.89 -10.97
N ALA A 191 8.75 2.30 -11.67
CA ALA A 191 10.05 1.97 -11.08
C ALA A 191 10.80 3.25 -10.65
N GLU A 192 10.81 4.30 -11.48
CA GLU A 192 11.40 5.59 -11.15
C GLU A 192 10.68 6.25 -9.97
N PHE A 193 9.33 6.26 -9.97
CA PHE A 193 8.54 6.76 -8.85
C PHE A 193 8.96 6.09 -7.54
N MET A 194 8.90 4.75 -7.49
CA MET A 194 9.23 4.00 -6.28
C MET A 194 10.70 4.18 -5.88
N ALA A 195 11.64 4.13 -6.82
CA ALA A 195 13.06 4.24 -6.50
C ALA A 195 13.39 5.62 -5.91
N GLN A 196 12.89 6.69 -6.51
CA GLN A 196 13.14 8.06 -6.04
C GLN A 196 12.47 8.34 -4.68
N THR A 197 11.19 8.03 -4.56
CA THR A 197 10.44 8.35 -3.34
C THR A 197 10.91 7.52 -2.16
N LEU A 198 11.07 6.21 -2.33
CA LEU A 198 11.51 5.32 -1.26
C LEU A 198 12.96 5.57 -0.86
N PHE A 199 13.87 5.78 -1.81
CA PHE A 199 15.26 6.08 -1.48
C PHE A 199 15.39 7.44 -0.79
N LYS A 200 14.82 8.51 -1.37
CA LYS A 200 15.00 9.89 -0.90
C LYS A 200 14.25 10.25 0.37
N THR A 201 13.38 9.38 0.87
CA THR A 201 12.74 9.55 2.17
C THR A 201 13.29 8.60 3.24
N SER A 202 14.24 7.72 2.87
CA SER A 202 14.85 6.73 3.78
C SER A 202 16.08 7.27 4.53
N ASP A 203 16.57 6.48 5.51
CA ASP A 203 17.82 6.74 6.24
C ASP A 203 19.08 6.65 5.36
N LEU A 204 18.96 6.18 4.12
CA LEU A 204 20.05 6.17 3.15
C LEU A 204 20.31 7.56 2.55
N TYR A 205 19.32 8.43 2.54
CA TYR A 205 19.39 9.77 1.95
C TYR A 205 19.11 10.90 2.93
N VAL A 206 18.13 10.73 3.84
CA VAL A 206 17.71 11.77 4.79
C VAL A 206 18.44 11.56 6.12
N GLY A 207 19.00 12.63 6.69
CA GLY A 207 19.57 12.58 8.03
C GLY A 207 18.50 12.26 9.09
N ALA A 208 18.85 11.44 10.08
CA ALA A 208 17.95 10.85 11.06
C ALA A 208 17.05 11.88 11.80
N ALA A 209 17.60 13.06 12.13
CA ALA A 209 16.82 14.11 12.80
C ALA A 209 15.72 14.69 11.90
N ALA A 210 15.98 14.86 10.60
CA ALA A 210 15.00 15.35 9.63
C ALA A 210 13.93 14.28 9.36
N LYS A 211 14.34 13.02 9.20
CA LYS A 211 13.41 11.90 9.03
C LYS A 211 12.45 11.77 10.21
N ARG A 212 12.96 11.83 11.47
CA ARG A 212 12.13 11.73 12.68
C ARG A 212 11.08 12.83 12.76
N ARG A 213 11.41 14.08 12.39
CA ARG A 213 10.41 15.18 12.33
C ARG A 213 9.30 14.91 11.30
N ARG A 214 9.63 14.30 10.16
CA ARG A 214 8.62 13.91 9.17
C ARG A 214 7.78 12.73 9.64
N MET A 215 8.41 11.74 10.27
CA MET A 215 7.69 10.60 10.87
C MET A 215 6.65 11.07 11.89
N GLU A 216 6.93 12.10 12.69
CA GLU A 216 5.97 12.67 13.65
C GLU A 216 4.66 13.09 12.97
N ILE A 217 4.72 13.69 11.78
CA ILE A 217 3.54 14.07 10.99
C ILE A 217 2.73 12.83 10.64
N PHE A 218 3.36 11.87 9.98
CA PHE A 218 2.69 10.71 9.39
C PHE A 218 2.32 9.63 10.42
N CYS A 219 2.93 9.58 11.61
CA CYS A 219 2.52 8.71 12.70
C CYS A 219 1.07 8.98 13.18
N ARG A 220 0.51 10.13 12.84
CA ARG A 220 -0.89 10.49 13.16
C ARG A 220 -1.89 9.88 12.18
N ASN A 221 -1.46 9.30 11.07
CA ASN A 221 -2.34 8.62 10.09
C ASN A 221 -2.81 7.24 10.59
N THR A 222 -3.27 7.19 11.83
CA THR A 222 -3.56 5.94 12.56
C THR A 222 -4.74 5.17 11.99
N GLU A 223 -5.82 5.86 11.58
CA GLU A 223 -7.05 5.18 11.14
C GLU A 223 -6.86 4.49 9.78
N LEU A 224 -6.12 5.11 8.85
CA LEU A 224 -5.85 4.47 7.56
C LEU A 224 -4.83 3.34 7.70
N CYS A 225 -3.82 3.49 8.57
CA CYS A 225 -2.95 2.37 8.95
C CYS A 225 -3.76 1.21 9.54
N ARG A 226 -4.68 1.48 10.48
CA ARG A 226 -5.55 0.46 11.09
C ARG A 226 -6.43 -0.25 10.06
N ILE A 227 -7.00 0.47 9.09
CA ILE A 227 -7.73 -0.13 7.98
C ILE A 227 -6.84 -1.13 7.22
N THR A 228 -5.61 -0.75 6.92
CA THR A 228 -4.64 -1.64 6.26
C THR A 228 -4.32 -2.86 7.12
N GLU A 229 -4.05 -2.67 8.41
CA GLU A 229 -3.74 -3.74 9.37
C GLU A 229 -4.86 -4.78 9.47
N GLU A 230 -6.12 -4.33 9.46
CA GLU A 230 -7.29 -5.21 9.52
C GLU A 230 -7.56 -5.86 8.17
N LEU A 231 -7.72 -5.07 7.10
CA LEU A 231 -8.19 -5.57 5.81
C LEU A 231 -7.14 -6.33 5.00
N VAL A 232 -5.83 -6.12 5.25
CA VAL A 232 -4.77 -6.83 4.52
C VAL A 232 -4.27 -8.04 5.31
N PHE A 233 -4.01 -7.87 6.61
CA PHE A 233 -3.25 -8.85 7.37
C PHE A 233 -4.10 -9.66 8.36
N THR A 234 -5.35 -9.29 8.61
CA THR A 234 -6.17 -9.91 9.66
C THR A 234 -7.44 -10.54 9.10
N ASP A 235 -8.32 -9.75 8.52
CA ASP A 235 -9.66 -10.19 8.11
C ASP A 235 -9.67 -11.33 7.09
N PRO A 236 -8.83 -11.36 6.04
CA PRO A 236 -8.84 -12.44 5.05
C PRO A 236 -8.57 -13.83 5.67
N TYR A 237 -7.94 -13.87 6.84
CA TYR A 237 -7.48 -15.10 7.50
C TYR A 237 -8.35 -15.53 8.67
N ARG A 238 -9.48 -14.84 8.93
CA ARG A 238 -10.44 -15.16 9.99
C ARG A 238 -11.88 -15.04 9.50
N ILE A 239 -12.85 -15.41 10.33
CA ILE A 239 -14.24 -15.03 10.10
C ILE A 239 -14.38 -13.54 10.44
N ALA A 240 -14.68 -12.72 9.45
CA ALA A 240 -14.94 -11.30 9.63
C ALA A 240 -16.22 -10.92 8.88
N LYS A 241 -16.99 -9.98 9.46
CA LYS A 241 -18.33 -9.60 8.97
C LYS A 241 -18.32 -9.07 7.52
N LEU A 242 -17.22 -8.41 7.14
CA LEU A 242 -17.10 -7.74 5.86
C LEU A 242 -16.40 -8.59 4.79
N ASN A 243 -15.90 -9.78 5.15
CA ASN A 243 -15.33 -10.69 4.16
C ASN A 243 -16.40 -11.16 3.18
N ARG A 244 -16.01 -11.20 1.91
CA ARG A 244 -16.81 -11.77 0.84
C ARG A 244 -15.91 -12.40 -0.23
N TRP A 245 -16.43 -13.33 -0.99
CA TRP A 245 -15.78 -14.02 -2.10
C TRP A 245 -16.85 -14.54 -3.06
N THR A 246 -16.45 -15.04 -4.22
CA THR A 246 -17.37 -15.68 -5.15
C THR A 246 -17.89 -17.00 -4.58
N THR A 247 -19.12 -16.98 -4.07
CA THR A 247 -19.78 -18.13 -3.44
C THR A 247 -20.82 -18.76 -4.39
N PRO A 248 -21.00 -20.10 -4.41
CA PRO A 248 -20.34 -21.09 -3.56
C PRO A 248 -18.95 -21.57 -4.04
N GLN A 249 -18.48 -21.10 -5.19
CA GLN A 249 -17.33 -21.63 -5.90
C GLN A 249 -16.00 -21.57 -5.14
N LEU A 250 -15.84 -20.60 -4.22
CA LEU A 250 -14.62 -20.43 -3.42
C LEU A 250 -14.83 -20.75 -1.94
N ASP A 251 -15.96 -21.29 -1.50
CA ASP A 251 -16.25 -21.56 -0.10
C ASP A 251 -15.22 -22.52 0.52
N ASP A 252 -14.84 -23.56 -0.23
CA ASP A 252 -13.82 -24.53 0.15
C ASP A 252 -12.44 -23.87 0.37
N LEU A 253 -12.05 -23.00 -0.56
CA LEU A 253 -10.77 -22.32 -0.52
C LEU A 253 -10.73 -21.25 0.57
N ALA A 254 -11.81 -20.49 0.75
CA ALA A 254 -11.94 -19.52 1.84
C ALA A 254 -11.83 -20.19 3.22
N LEU A 255 -12.41 -21.40 3.36
CA LEU A 255 -12.25 -22.21 4.57
C LEU A 255 -10.80 -22.68 4.75
N ALA A 256 -10.18 -23.19 3.67
CA ALA A 256 -8.79 -23.66 3.70
C ALA A 256 -7.83 -22.55 4.14
N PHE A 257 -7.98 -21.32 3.60
CA PHE A 257 -7.15 -20.17 3.97
C PHE A 257 -7.32 -19.76 5.44
N ARG A 258 -8.54 -19.86 5.97
CA ARG A 258 -8.81 -19.62 7.41
C ARG A 258 -8.24 -20.70 8.33
N GLN A 259 -7.96 -21.88 7.82
CA GLN A 259 -7.35 -23.01 8.58
C GLN A 259 -5.84 -23.13 8.34
N ASP A 260 -5.27 -22.41 7.39
CA ASP A 260 -3.85 -22.45 7.05
C ASP A 260 -2.99 -21.75 8.11
N ALA A 261 -2.51 -22.52 9.08
CA ALA A 261 -1.71 -21.99 10.18
C ALA A 261 -0.35 -21.42 9.72
N PRO A 262 0.42 -22.03 8.81
CA PRO A 262 1.62 -21.43 8.24
C PRO A 262 1.35 -20.10 7.56
N LEU A 263 0.33 -20.02 6.70
CA LEU A 263 -0.05 -18.78 6.00
C LEU A 263 -0.37 -17.65 7.00
N LYS A 264 -1.18 -17.92 8.01
CA LYS A 264 -1.49 -16.96 9.08
C LYS A 264 -0.24 -16.45 9.77
N THR A 265 0.68 -17.36 10.09
CA THR A 265 1.91 -17.03 10.82
C THR A 265 2.77 -16.07 10.00
N ILE A 266 2.95 -16.33 8.70
CA ILE A 266 3.74 -15.45 7.84
C ILE A 266 3.00 -14.13 7.58
N ALA A 267 1.67 -14.15 7.37
CA ALA A 267 0.88 -12.92 7.23
C ALA A 267 1.00 -12.03 8.48
N GLN A 268 1.04 -12.61 9.71
CA GLN A 268 1.27 -11.85 10.94
C GLN A 268 2.72 -11.36 11.09
N ARG A 269 3.71 -12.08 10.56
CA ARG A 269 5.10 -11.61 10.47
C ARG A 269 5.20 -10.37 9.57
N LEU A 270 4.54 -10.40 8.41
CA LEU A 270 4.44 -9.26 7.50
C LEU A 270 3.67 -8.09 8.15
N LYS A 271 2.60 -8.36 8.91
CA LYS A 271 1.90 -7.34 9.71
C LYS A 271 2.85 -6.70 10.72
N LEU A 272 3.62 -7.50 11.47
CA LEU A 272 4.58 -6.97 12.43
C LEU A 272 5.61 -6.07 11.75
N LYS A 273 6.10 -6.46 10.57
CA LYS A 273 7.01 -5.62 9.77
C LYS A 273 6.32 -4.31 9.36
N PHE A 274 5.07 -4.36 8.89
CA PHE A 274 4.28 -3.16 8.57
C PHE A 274 4.14 -2.21 9.77
N LEU A 275 3.94 -2.74 10.98
CA LEU A 275 3.79 -1.98 12.21
C LEU A 275 5.09 -1.35 12.73
N THR A 276 6.24 -1.96 12.44
CA THR A 276 7.51 -1.64 13.14
C THR A 276 8.61 -1.08 12.24
N SER A 277 8.54 -1.30 10.92
CA SER A 277 9.62 -0.93 9.99
C SER A 277 9.34 0.43 9.34
N ALA A 278 9.87 1.50 9.91
CA ALA A 278 9.78 2.85 9.35
C ALA A 278 10.92 3.12 8.36
N GLU A 279 10.96 2.38 7.24
CA GLU A 279 12.05 2.42 6.27
C GLU A 279 12.04 3.71 5.43
N ALA A 280 10.89 4.06 4.85
CA ALA A 280 10.69 5.24 3.98
C ALA A 280 9.27 5.76 4.09
N LEU A 281 9.00 6.95 3.57
CA LEU A 281 7.63 7.42 3.34
C LEU A 281 7.06 6.62 2.18
N ILE A 282 6.13 5.73 2.48
CA ILE A 282 5.41 4.93 1.49
C ILE A 282 4.08 5.58 1.12
N HIS A 283 3.60 5.32 -0.09
CA HIS A 283 2.27 5.72 -0.55
C HIS A 283 1.16 5.04 0.27
N GLY A 284 1.40 3.79 0.69
CA GLY A 284 0.52 2.99 1.55
C GLY A 284 -0.64 2.29 0.83
N ASP A 285 -1.03 2.73 -0.38
CA ASP A 285 -2.00 2.03 -1.22
C ASP A 285 -1.70 2.18 -2.73
N LEU A 286 -0.44 1.91 -3.11
CA LEU A 286 0.06 2.01 -4.48
C LEU A 286 -0.43 0.82 -5.33
N HIS A 287 -1.61 0.96 -5.91
CA HIS A 287 -2.24 -0.10 -6.71
C HIS A 287 -2.76 0.45 -8.06
N SER A 288 -3.24 -0.42 -8.92
CA SER A 288 -3.66 -0.05 -10.28
C SER A 288 -4.80 0.98 -10.37
N SER A 289 -5.53 1.25 -9.27
CA SER A 289 -6.49 2.37 -9.22
C SER A 289 -5.89 3.67 -8.69
N SER A 290 -4.70 3.64 -8.08
CA SER A 290 -3.94 4.82 -7.66
C SER A 290 -2.92 5.26 -8.73
N ILE A 291 -3.06 4.74 -9.94
CA ILE A 291 -2.23 5.07 -11.10
C ILE A 291 -3.16 5.44 -12.25
N MET A 292 -2.87 6.55 -12.91
CA MET A 292 -3.51 6.96 -14.15
C MET A 292 -2.49 6.98 -15.28
N ALA A 293 -2.87 6.50 -16.46
CA ALA A 293 -1.93 6.36 -17.57
C ALA A 293 -2.52 6.70 -18.94
N THR A 294 -1.65 7.17 -19.82
CA THR A 294 -1.76 7.10 -21.27
C THR A 294 -0.64 6.20 -21.80
N PRO A 295 -0.58 5.88 -23.09
CA PRO A 295 0.59 5.16 -23.63
C PRO A 295 1.93 5.89 -23.42
N GLU A 296 1.90 7.23 -23.29
CA GLU A 296 3.08 8.10 -23.22
C GLU A 296 3.41 8.64 -21.83
N ASP A 297 2.46 8.59 -20.88
CA ASP A 297 2.59 9.24 -19.57
C ASP A 297 1.92 8.42 -18.46
N THR A 298 2.54 8.41 -17.27
CA THR A 298 2.04 7.72 -16.08
C THR A 298 2.01 8.69 -14.91
N ARG A 299 0.91 8.72 -14.16
CA ARG A 299 0.73 9.58 -12.97
C ARG A 299 0.27 8.76 -11.79
N VAL A 300 0.93 8.96 -10.65
CA VAL A 300 0.54 8.37 -9.35
C VAL A 300 -0.33 9.36 -8.61
N ILE A 301 -1.42 8.88 -8.02
CA ILE A 301 -2.44 9.68 -7.33
C ILE A 301 -2.83 9.02 -6.01
N ASP A 302 -3.46 9.79 -5.11
CA ASP A 302 -4.20 9.24 -3.96
C ASP A 302 -3.34 8.64 -2.83
N PRO A 303 -2.23 9.28 -2.36
CA PRO A 303 -1.41 8.78 -1.26
C PRO A 303 -1.99 9.09 0.12
N GLU A 304 -3.31 8.94 0.32
CA GLU A 304 -3.95 9.26 1.62
C GLU A 304 -3.57 8.25 2.73
N PHE A 305 -3.09 7.05 2.35
CA PHE A 305 -2.59 6.03 3.27
C PHE A 305 -1.11 6.20 3.63
N ALA A 306 -0.48 7.30 3.22
CA ALA A 306 0.96 7.47 3.39
C ALA A 306 1.38 7.51 4.86
N PHE A 307 2.47 6.80 5.14
CA PHE A 307 3.18 6.83 6.43
C PHE A 307 4.61 6.30 6.25
N TYR A 308 5.44 6.44 7.28
CA TYR A 308 6.77 5.81 7.25
C TYR A 308 6.63 4.32 7.55
N GLY A 309 6.74 3.52 6.50
CA GLY A 309 6.52 2.06 6.52
C GLY A 309 7.59 1.28 5.75
N PRO A 310 7.42 -0.06 5.65
CA PRO A 310 8.34 -0.92 4.91
C PRO A 310 8.22 -0.68 3.39
N MET A 311 9.33 -0.43 2.71
CA MET A 311 9.39 -0.15 1.27
C MET A 311 8.74 -1.26 0.42
N GLY A 312 8.95 -2.52 0.82
CA GLY A 312 8.40 -3.68 0.13
C GLY A 312 6.88 -3.71 0.07
N PHE A 313 6.18 -2.93 0.91
CA PHE A 313 4.72 -2.88 0.91
C PHE A 313 4.15 -2.24 -0.36
N ASP A 314 4.72 -1.11 -0.80
CA ASP A 314 4.30 -0.45 -2.04
C ASP A 314 4.74 -1.23 -3.27
N ILE A 315 5.98 -1.72 -3.28
CA ILE A 315 6.51 -2.55 -4.38
C ILE A 315 5.65 -3.81 -4.55
N GLY A 316 5.35 -4.48 -3.43
CA GLY A 316 4.47 -5.65 -3.41
C GLY A 316 3.04 -5.33 -3.84
N ALA A 317 2.53 -4.14 -3.52
CA ALA A 317 1.21 -3.72 -3.99
C ALA A 317 1.16 -3.59 -5.52
N VAL A 318 2.17 -3.00 -6.14
CA VAL A 318 2.29 -2.90 -7.61
C VAL A 318 2.39 -4.30 -8.24
N ILE A 319 3.32 -5.13 -7.77
CA ILE A 319 3.52 -6.50 -8.27
C ILE A 319 2.22 -7.32 -8.14
N GLY A 320 1.60 -7.31 -6.95
CA GLY A 320 0.36 -8.05 -6.70
C GLY A 320 -0.80 -7.61 -7.58
N ASN A 321 -0.94 -6.31 -7.88
CA ASN A 321 -1.98 -5.82 -8.76
C ASN A 321 -1.75 -6.15 -10.24
N LEU A 322 -0.50 -6.15 -10.71
CA LEU A 322 -0.14 -6.62 -12.05
C LEU A 322 -0.43 -8.13 -12.21
N LEU A 323 -0.15 -8.93 -11.16
CA LEU A 323 -0.46 -10.36 -11.16
C LEU A 323 -1.98 -10.63 -11.11
N LEU A 324 -2.75 -9.85 -10.34
CA LEU A 324 -4.23 -9.92 -10.37
C LEU A 324 -4.77 -9.56 -11.76
N ALA A 325 -4.25 -8.49 -12.38
CA ALA A 325 -4.60 -8.12 -13.74
C ALA A 325 -4.24 -9.24 -14.74
N PHE A 326 -3.11 -9.92 -14.57
CA PHE A 326 -2.73 -11.08 -15.40
C PHE A 326 -3.76 -12.22 -15.30
N PHE A 327 -4.13 -12.63 -14.09
CA PHE A 327 -5.08 -13.74 -13.92
C PHE A 327 -6.51 -13.39 -14.34
N SER A 328 -6.89 -12.12 -14.29
CA SER A 328 -8.23 -11.67 -14.70
C SER A 328 -8.45 -11.70 -16.22
N GLN A 329 -7.38 -11.72 -17.04
CA GLN A 329 -7.49 -11.55 -18.48
C GLN A 329 -8.31 -12.66 -19.17
N GLU A 330 -8.28 -13.88 -18.65
CA GLU A 330 -9.13 -14.98 -19.15
C GLU A 330 -10.62 -14.61 -19.07
N GLY A 331 -11.02 -13.85 -18.04
CA GLY A 331 -12.39 -13.39 -17.87
C GLY A 331 -12.81 -12.21 -18.76
N HIS A 332 -11.86 -11.58 -19.45
CA HIS A 332 -12.10 -10.43 -20.34
C HIS A 332 -11.87 -10.75 -21.82
N GLU A 333 -11.60 -12.01 -22.15
CA GLU A 333 -11.44 -12.46 -23.53
C GLU A 333 -12.79 -12.64 -24.23
N SER A 334 -12.86 -12.24 -25.52
CA SER A 334 -13.99 -12.56 -26.38
C SER A 334 -13.93 -13.98 -26.96
N SER A 335 -12.74 -14.57 -27.00
CA SER A 335 -12.49 -15.97 -27.37
C SER A 335 -11.21 -16.46 -26.70
N PRO A 336 -11.10 -17.77 -26.34
CA PRO A 336 -9.97 -18.31 -25.61
C PRO A 336 -8.61 -18.01 -26.27
N GLY A 337 -7.69 -17.46 -25.52
CA GLY A 337 -6.31 -17.20 -25.94
C GLY A 337 -6.08 -15.95 -26.78
N ILE A 338 -7.12 -15.15 -27.11
CA ILE A 338 -6.95 -13.92 -27.91
C ILE A 338 -6.07 -12.88 -27.19
N ARG A 339 -6.02 -12.92 -25.87
CA ARG A 339 -5.20 -12.03 -25.06
C ARG A 339 -3.82 -12.61 -24.65
N LYS A 340 -3.39 -13.72 -25.26
CA LYS A 340 -2.12 -14.39 -24.87
C LYS A 340 -0.90 -13.46 -24.91
N GLU A 341 -0.78 -12.62 -25.93
CA GLU A 341 0.31 -11.66 -26.01
C GLU A 341 0.19 -10.55 -24.96
N TYR A 342 -1.04 -10.19 -24.57
CA TYR A 342 -1.29 -9.23 -23.52
C TYR A 342 -0.92 -9.80 -22.15
N TRP A 343 -1.21 -11.07 -21.87
CA TRP A 343 -0.77 -11.75 -20.66
C TRP A 343 0.75 -11.75 -20.52
N ASN A 344 1.45 -12.06 -21.62
CA ASN A 344 2.91 -12.02 -21.64
C ASN A 344 3.45 -10.62 -21.36
N TRP A 345 2.81 -9.59 -21.92
CA TRP A 345 3.16 -8.20 -21.65
C TRP A 345 2.98 -7.83 -20.16
N LEU A 346 1.88 -8.27 -19.51
CA LEU A 346 1.67 -8.03 -18.08
C LEU A 346 2.78 -8.67 -17.23
N LEU A 347 3.15 -9.92 -17.50
CA LEU A 347 4.23 -10.58 -16.77
C LEU A 347 5.60 -9.93 -17.06
N GLN A 348 5.85 -9.53 -18.30
CA GLN A 348 7.04 -8.75 -18.64
C GLN A 348 7.05 -7.40 -17.91
N THR A 349 5.91 -6.74 -17.77
CA THR A 349 5.78 -5.50 -17.00
C THR A 349 6.13 -5.71 -15.52
N VAL A 350 5.74 -6.85 -14.92
CA VAL A 350 6.17 -7.23 -13.55
C VAL A 350 7.69 -7.32 -13.47
N GLU A 351 8.31 -8.06 -14.41
CA GLU A 351 9.76 -8.26 -14.44
C GLU A 351 10.51 -6.94 -14.63
N GLU A 352 10.08 -6.13 -15.60
CA GLU A 352 10.70 -4.84 -15.89
C GLU A 352 10.55 -3.85 -14.74
N THR A 353 9.39 -3.84 -14.06
CA THR A 353 9.16 -2.94 -12.92
C THR A 353 10.14 -3.21 -11.79
N TRP A 354 10.32 -4.48 -11.39
CA TRP A 354 11.29 -4.82 -10.35
C TRP A 354 12.74 -4.55 -10.81
N ASN A 355 13.14 -5.04 -11.98
CA ASN A 355 14.52 -4.93 -12.45
C ASN A 355 14.96 -3.45 -12.59
N ARG A 356 14.08 -2.59 -13.12
CA ARG A 356 14.34 -1.15 -13.25
C ARG A 356 14.37 -0.47 -11.87
N PHE A 357 13.47 -0.84 -10.97
CA PHE A 357 13.48 -0.35 -9.59
C PHE A 357 14.78 -0.70 -8.88
N GLU A 358 15.17 -1.98 -8.89
CA GLU A 358 16.40 -2.47 -8.27
C GLU A 358 17.65 -1.75 -8.79
N GLN A 359 17.75 -1.65 -10.12
CA GLN A 359 18.85 -0.93 -10.77
C GLN A 359 18.86 0.54 -10.34
N ARG A 360 17.74 1.22 -10.43
CA ARG A 360 17.64 2.66 -10.14
C ARG A 360 17.89 2.97 -8.67
N PHE A 361 17.36 2.16 -7.76
CA PHE A 361 17.60 2.28 -6.33
C PHE A 361 19.07 2.11 -5.99
N LEU A 362 19.76 1.14 -6.62
CA LEU A 362 21.18 0.91 -6.44
C LEU A 362 22.02 2.09 -6.96
N GLU A 363 21.70 2.65 -8.13
CA GLU A 363 22.32 3.86 -8.69
C GLU A 363 22.19 5.03 -7.72
N LEU A 364 20.97 5.30 -7.23
CA LEU A 364 20.73 6.37 -6.24
C LEU A 364 21.56 6.16 -4.97
N TRP A 365 21.65 4.92 -4.48
CA TRP A 365 22.46 4.61 -3.30
C TRP A 365 23.97 4.78 -3.55
N GLN A 366 24.44 4.53 -4.75
CA GLN A 366 25.84 4.72 -5.12
C GLN A 366 26.20 6.20 -5.26
N GLU A 367 25.32 6.99 -5.86
CA GLU A 367 25.61 8.35 -6.29
C GLU A 367 25.15 9.43 -5.30
N GLN A 368 24.08 9.17 -4.53
CA GLN A 368 23.37 10.20 -3.77
C GLN A 368 23.19 9.87 -2.29
N ALA A 369 23.80 8.82 -1.78
CA ALA A 369 23.74 8.50 -0.34
C ALA A 369 24.31 9.65 0.49
N SER A 370 23.46 10.21 1.37
CA SER A 370 23.79 11.34 2.25
C SER A 370 23.15 11.23 3.63
N GLY A 371 22.43 10.12 3.87
CA GLY A 371 21.78 9.84 5.15
C GLY A 371 22.77 9.33 6.21
N ASP A 372 22.25 9.09 7.40
CA ASP A 372 23.08 8.62 8.53
C ASP A 372 23.33 7.11 8.53
N ALA A 373 22.61 6.34 7.69
CA ALA A 373 22.87 4.92 7.54
C ALA A 373 24.02 4.66 6.56
N TYR A 374 24.88 3.70 6.88
CA TYR A 374 26.06 3.32 6.08
C TYR A 374 26.99 4.51 5.78
N HIS A 375 27.35 5.26 6.82
CA HIS A 375 28.18 6.46 6.71
C HIS A 375 29.48 6.19 5.95
N ALA A 376 29.78 7.01 4.94
CA ALA A 376 30.88 6.78 3.98
C ALA A 376 32.24 6.58 4.64
N SER A 377 32.54 7.29 5.76
CA SER A 377 33.83 7.18 6.48
C SER A 377 34.07 5.80 7.12
N LEU A 378 33.07 4.93 7.17
CA LEU A 378 33.25 3.55 7.65
C LEU A 378 33.71 2.60 6.54
N PHE A 379 33.70 3.05 5.28
CA PHE A 379 33.92 2.22 4.10
C PHE A 379 34.97 2.82 3.15
N GLU A 380 36.10 3.31 3.69
CA GLU A 380 37.15 3.98 2.92
C GLU A 380 38.22 3.01 2.41
N ASP A 381 38.46 1.89 3.10
CA ASP A 381 39.43 0.90 2.67
C ASP A 381 38.81 -0.15 1.70
N PRO A 382 39.63 -0.83 0.88
CA PRO A 382 39.12 -1.77 -0.13
C PRO A 382 38.24 -2.91 0.41
N ARG A 383 38.55 -3.42 1.63
CA ARG A 383 37.75 -4.52 2.22
C ARG A 383 36.40 -4.01 2.70
N SER A 384 36.35 -2.83 3.31
CA SER A 384 35.13 -2.18 3.74
C SER A 384 34.24 -1.78 2.53
N CYS A 385 34.84 -1.30 1.44
CA CYS A 385 34.13 -1.04 0.18
C CYS A 385 33.49 -2.32 -0.39
N GLU A 386 34.19 -3.45 -0.41
CA GLU A 386 33.67 -4.74 -0.88
C GLU A 386 32.56 -5.25 0.04
N ALA A 387 32.71 -5.11 1.35
CA ALA A 387 31.68 -5.45 2.33
C ALA A 387 30.42 -4.62 2.13
N LEU A 388 30.55 -3.31 1.90
CA LEU A 388 29.40 -2.43 1.60
C LEU A 388 28.72 -2.82 0.28
N ALA A 389 29.49 -3.13 -0.76
CA ALA A 389 28.92 -3.58 -2.04
C ALA A 389 28.13 -4.89 -1.89
N THR A 390 28.60 -5.80 -1.04
CA THR A 390 27.91 -7.04 -0.69
C THR A 390 26.64 -6.75 0.11
N GLU A 391 26.71 -5.84 1.10
CA GLU A 391 25.54 -5.46 1.91
C GLU A 391 24.47 -4.77 1.08
N LYS A 392 24.82 -3.92 0.10
CA LYS A 392 23.84 -3.33 -0.84
C LYS A 392 23.06 -4.41 -1.59
N ARG A 393 23.72 -5.47 -2.07
CA ARG A 393 23.04 -6.61 -2.72
C ARG A 393 22.14 -7.36 -1.75
N ASN A 394 22.62 -7.64 -0.54
CA ASN A 394 21.85 -8.32 0.50
C ASN A 394 20.62 -7.50 0.93
N TYR A 395 20.76 -6.18 1.02
CA TYR A 395 19.65 -5.27 1.33
C TYR A 395 18.56 -5.36 0.25
N LEU A 396 18.93 -5.27 -1.02
CA LEU A 396 17.99 -5.38 -2.15
C LEU A 396 17.36 -6.77 -2.21
N GLN A 397 18.09 -7.83 -1.88
CA GLN A 397 17.52 -9.18 -1.80
C GLN A 397 16.48 -9.30 -0.68
N ARG A 398 16.75 -8.74 0.51
CA ARG A 398 15.75 -8.69 1.60
C ARG A 398 14.53 -7.87 1.20
N LEU A 399 14.74 -6.72 0.55
CA LEU A 399 13.65 -5.89 0.04
C LEU A 399 12.82 -6.62 -1.02
N PHE A 400 13.45 -7.43 -1.89
CA PHE A 400 12.75 -8.29 -2.85
C PHE A 400 11.87 -9.31 -2.15
N HIS A 401 12.40 -10.03 -1.16
CA HIS A 401 11.63 -11.02 -0.40
C HIS A 401 10.41 -10.40 0.30
N ASP A 402 10.58 -9.24 0.92
CA ASP A 402 9.49 -8.47 1.50
C ASP A 402 8.43 -8.10 0.45
N SER A 403 8.88 -7.61 -0.71
CA SER A 403 7.98 -7.21 -1.81
C SER A 403 7.17 -8.39 -2.32
N VAL A 404 7.77 -9.57 -2.46
CA VAL A 404 7.09 -10.81 -2.85
C VAL A 404 6.07 -11.22 -1.79
N GLY A 405 6.43 -11.21 -0.51
CA GLY A 405 5.52 -11.53 0.59
C GLY A 405 4.33 -10.56 0.66
N PHE A 406 4.59 -9.25 0.55
CA PHE A 406 3.53 -8.25 0.52
C PHE A 406 2.65 -8.35 -0.74
N ALA A 407 3.19 -8.72 -1.90
CA ALA A 407 2.39 -8.97 -3.09
C ALA A 407 1.38 -10.09 -2.83
N GLY A 408 1.79 -11.18 -2.19
CA GLY A 408 0.92 -12.29 -1.85
C GLY A 408 -0.25 -11.90 -0.94
N VAL A 409 0.00 -11.19 0.17
CA VAL A 409 -1.07 -10.74 1.09
C VAL A 409 -2.00 -9.72 0.41
N LYS A 410 -1.46 -8.84 -0.45
CA LYS A 410 -2.27 -7.90 -1.25
C LYS A 410 -3.17 -8.63 -2.24
N MET A 411 -2.72 -9.71 -2.89
CA MET A 411 -3.56 -10.53 -3.76
C MET A 411 -4.68 -11.22 -2.99
N ILE A 412 -4.36 -11.86 -1.86
CA ILE A 412 -5.33 -12.59 -1.03
C ILE A 412 -6.43 -11.66 -0.54
N ARG A 413 -6.06 -10.48 -0.02
CA ARG A 413 -7.04 -9.53 0.53
C ARG A 413 -8.04 -9.02 -0.50
N ARG A 414 -7.64 -8.97 -1.80
CA ARG A 414 -8.48 -8.48 -2.89
C ARG A 414 -9.54 -9.50 -3.35
N ILE A 415 -9.48 -10.72 -2.81
CA ILE A 415 -10.41 -11.80 -3.15
C ILE A 415 -11.22 -12.27 -1.93
N LEU A 416 -10.58 -12.41 -0.76
CA LEU A 416 -11.24 -12.91 0.45
C LEU A 416 -11.67 -11.81 1.43
N GLY A 417 -11.27 -10.55 1.19
CA GLY A 417 -11.56 -9.42 2.08
C GLY A 417 -12.74 -8.57 1.61
N LEU A 418 -12.89 -7.38 2.23
CA LEU A 418 -13.92 -6.41 1.88
C LEU A 418 -13.69 -5.78 0.49
N ALA A 419 -12.47 -5.30 0.25
CA ALA A 419 -12.15 -4.45 -0.89
C ALA A 419 -11.65 -5.26 -2.08
N HIS A 420 -12.56 -5.73 -2.89
CA HIS A 420 -12.28 -6.45 -4.13
C HIS A 420 -11.71 -5.55 -5.23
N VAL A 421 -11.31 -6.15 -6.33
CA VAL A 421 -10.79 -5.43 -7.50
C VAL A 421 -11.71 -5.63 -8.69
N GLU A 422 -11.94 -4.53 -9.41
CA GLU A 422 -12.79 -4.52 -10.61
C GLU A 422 -12.27 -5.48 -11.69
N ASP A 423 -10.95 -5.71 -11.74
CA ASP A 423 -10.32 -6.70 -12.62
C ASP A 423 -11.03 -8.06 -12.59
N LEU A 424 -11.40 -8.52 -11.38
CA LEU A 424 -12.07 -9.80 -11.17
C LEU A 424 -13.60 -9.63 -11.07
N GLU A 425 -14.09 -8.59 -10.39
CA GLU A 425 -15.53 -8.38 -10.20
C GLU A 425 -16.27 -8.04 -11.50
N ALA A 426 -15.60 -7.45 -12.48
CA ALA A 426 -16.19 -7.19 -13.81
C ALA A 426 -16.42 -8.46 -14.62
N ILE A 427 -15.88 -9.60 -14.24
CA ILE A 427 -16.14 -10.91 -14.86
C ILE A 427 -17.53 -11.37 -14.44
N LYS A 428 -18.48 -11.39 -15.40
CA LYS A 428 -19.91 -11.63 -15.13
C LYS A 428 -20.21 -13.08 -14.77
N ASP A 429 -19.53 -14.03 -15.48
CA ASP A 429 -19.69 -15.46 -15.23
C ASP A 429 -19.01 -15.82 -13.90
N PRO A 430 -19.76 -16.27 -12.87
CA PRO A 430 -19.21 -16.56 -11.55
C PRO A 430 -18.23 -17.75 -11.55
N ASP A 431 -18.42 -18.73 -12.43
CA ASP A 431 -17.52 -19.89 -12.50
C ASP A 431 -16.17 -19.49 -13.13
N LEU A 432 -16.22 -18.67 -14.19
CA LEU A 432 -15.02 -18.11 -14.81
C LEU A 432 -14.31 -17.15 -13.85
N ARG A 433 -15.05 -16.29 -13.14
CA ARG A 433 -14.48 -15.40 -12.12
C ARG A 433 -13.80 -16.20 -11.01
N ALA A 434 -14.48 -17.19 -10.44
CA ALA A 434 -13.93 -18.03 -9.39
C ALA A 434 -12.67 -18.79 -9.85
N ARG A 435 -12.58 -19.20 -11.11
CA ARG A 435 -11.39 -19.82 -11.68
C ARG A 435 -10.20 -18.85 -11.69
N CYS A 436 -10.41 -17.61 -12.13
CA CYS A 436 -9.39 -16.57 -12.10
C CYS A 436 -8.95 -16.23 -10.66
N GLU A 437 -9.92 -16.11 -9.75
CA GLU A 437 -9.69 -15.86 -8.32
C GLU A 437 -8.93 -17.01 -7.65
N ARG A 438 -9.27 -18.25 -7.95
CA ARG A 438 -8.60 -19.46 -7.44
C ARG A 438 -7.12 -19.52 -7.82
N LYS A 439 -6.80 -19.25 -9.09
CA LYS A 439 -5.41 -19.14 -9.57
C LYS A 439 -4.66 -18.03 -8.84
N SER A 440 -5.29 -16.86 -8.69
CA SER A 440 -4.73 -15.72 -7.96
C SER A 440 -4.47 -16.02 -6.48
N LEU A 441 -5.40 -16.70 -5.80
CA LEU A 441 -5.25 -17.10 -4.40
C LEU A 441 -4.13 -18.12 -4.21
N ARG A 442 -4.02 -19.12 -5.10
CA ARG A 442 -2.94 -20.13 -5.03
C ARG A 442 -1.58 -19.48 -5.18
N LEU A 443 -1.41 -18.60 -6.18
CA LEU A 443 -0.17 -17.85 -6.31
C LEU A 443 0.06 -16.95 -5.09
N GLY A 444 -0.94 -16.18 -4.66
CA GLY A 444 -0.81 -15.32 -3.47
C GLY A 444 -0.34 -16.07 -2.24
N ARG A 445 -0.90 -17.27 -1.99
CA ARG A 445 -0.44 -18.18 -0.92
C ARG A 445 1.02 -18.59 -1.08
N LEU A 446 1.41 -18.99 -2.29
CA LEU A 446 2.80 -19.39 -2.59
C LEU A 446 3.76 -18.24 -2.31
N LEU A 447 3.44 -17.02 -2.80
CA LEU A 447 4.27 -15.84 -2.58
C LEU A 447 4.43 -15.48 -1.11
N VAL A 448 3.39 -15.68 -0.28
CA VAL A 448 3.51 -15.46 1.17
C VAL A 448 4.39 -16.50 1.83
N LEU A 449 4.17 -17.78 1.54
CA LEU A 449 4.86 -18.88 2.22
C LEU A 449 6.32 -19.02 1.80
N GLU A 450 6.62 -18.75 0.53
CA GLU A 450 7.91 -19.04 -0.10
C GLU A 450 8.64 -17.76 -0.53
N SER A 451 8.28 -16.59 0.04
CA SER A 451 8.85 -15.31 -0.38
C SER A 451 10.38 -15.30 -0.37
N GLU A 452 11.02 -15.95 0.62
CA GLU A 452 12.46 -16.02 0.77
C GLU A 452 13.12 -17.06 -0.16
N SER A 453 12.36 -17.94 -0.83
CA SER A 453 12.87 -18.94 -1.76
C SER A 453 13.09 -18.38 -3.17
N PHE A 454 12.42 -17.28 -3.51
CA PHE A 454 12.60 -16.60 -4.79
C PHE A 454 13.90 -15.79 -4.79
N SER A 455 14.77 -16.02 -5.75
CA SER A 455 16.04 -15.28 -5.90
C SER A 455 15.94 -14.14 -6.91
N LYS A 456 14.93 -14.17 -7.80
CA LYS A 456 14.71 -13.15 -8.85
C LYS A 456 13.26 -13.11 -9.30
N ILE A 457 12.85 -11.97 -9.84
CA ILE A 457 11.47 -11.70 -10.25
C ILE A 457 10.95 -12.66 -11.34
N THR A 458 11.83 -13.17 -12.21
CA THR A 458 11.46 -14.13 -13.24
C THR A 458 10.99 -15.48 -12.70
N GLU A 459 11.35 -15.83 -11.47
CA GLU A 459 10.84 -17.02 -10.79
C GLU A 459 9.39 -16.80 -10.31
N VAL A 460 9.06 -15.57 -9.86
CA VAL A 460 7.69 -15.18 -9.52
C VAL A 460 6.78 -15.25 -10.74
N THR A 461 7.21 -14.73 -11.88
CA THR A 461 6.42 -14.77 -13.12
C THR A 461 6.33 -16.18 -13.70
N ALA A 462 7.37 -17.02 -13.53
CA ALA A 462 7.32 -18.44 -13.87
C ALA A 462 6.28 -19.18 -13.02
N ALA A 463 6.23 -18.92 -11.70
CA ALA A 463 5.20 -19.49 -10.82
C ALA A 463 3.79 -19.04 -11.23
N ALA A 464 3.62 -17.77 -11.64
CA ALA A 464 2.35 -17.26 -12.16
C ALA A 464 1.93 -17.99 -13.45
N ARG A 465 2.87 -18.25 -14.38
CA ARG A 465 2.60 -19.04 -15.60
C ARG A 465 2.21 -20.49 -15.27
N GLN A 466 2.88 -21.09 -14.29
CA GLN A 466 2.59 -22.45 -13.84
C GLN A 466 1.17 -22.54 -13.25
N GLU A 467 0.80 -21.64 -12.35
CA GLU A 467 -0.56 -21.61 -11.78
C GLU A 467 -1.63 -21.30 -12.83
N TYR A 468 -1.32 -20.45 -13.82
CA TYR A 468 -2.21 -20.20 -14.95
C TYR A 468 -2.49 -21.46 -15.77
N SER A 469 -1.46 -22.26 -16.06
CA SER A 469 -1.52 -23.48 -16.88
C SER A 469 -2.06 -24.70 -16.13
N ARG A 470 -2.25 -24.59 -14.83
CA ARG A 470 -2.72 -25.68 -13.99
C ARG A 470 -4.18 -25.97 -14.28
N HIS A 471 -4.45 -27.15 -14.86
CA HIS A 471 -5.81 -27.65 -15.07
C HIS A 471 -6.46 -27.93 -13.71
N GLU A 472 -7.70 -27.49 -13.53
CA GLU A 472 -8.51 -27.90 -12.38
C GLU A 472 -8.96 -29.34 -12.61
N SER A 473 -8.39 -30.27 -11.83
CA SER A 473 -8.85 -31.65 -11.75
C SER A 473 -10.00 -31.76 -10.79
#